data_c15c1593ac1eb68fa28ff0bcb151342d
#
_entry.id   c15c1593ac1eb68fa28ff0bcb151342d
#
_cell.length_a   1.000
_cell.length_b   1.000
_cell.length_c   1.000
_cell.angle_alpha   90.00
_cell.angle_beta   90.00
_cell.angle_gamma   90.00
#
_symmetry.space_group_name_H-M   'P 1'
#
loop_
_entity.id
_entity.type
_entity.pdbx_description
1 polymer ?
#
loop_
_entity_poly.entity_id
_entity_poly.type
_entity_poly.pdbx_seq_one_letter_code
_entity_poly.pdbx_strand_id
1 'polypeptide(L)'
;GVEVEVFAGGEPEPSIQVAESATEVARSFCPDAVVGIGGGSNMDLAKCVAALYTHGGSPADYFGYDKVPGPVLPIVCVPTTAGTGSEVSHSAVLTDLENEMKVSMLSDFLRPQVALVDPQLTLSCPPKVTADSGIDALVHAIEAYTAKDFDEMGEPLGYQGRFPITDSVAEKAIRLVGDNLVTACKEPGNLEARENMALAATLGGMA
;
A
#
# COMPACT_ATOMS: atom_id res chain seq x y z
N GLY A 1 -10.49 -5.35 27.28
CA GLY A 1 -9.43 -5.63 26.29
C GLY A 1 -9.97 -5.38 24.90
N VAL A 2 -9.13 -5.41 23.89
CA VAL A 2 -9.53 -5.37 22.47
C VAL A 2 -9.76 -6.83 22.04
N GLU A 3 -10.90 -7.10 21.41
CA GLU A 3 -11.16 -8.37 20.74
C GLU A 3 -10.51 -8.32 19.35
N VAL A 4 -9.94 -9.45 18.93
CA VAL A 4 -9.20 -9.53 17.65
C VAL A 4 -9.59 -10.82 16.94
N GLU A 5 -9.92 -10.70 15.66
CA GLU A 5 -10.03 -11.83 14.74
C GLU A 5 -8.96 -11.70 13.66
N VAL A 6 -8.33 -12.81 13.29
CA VAL A 6 -7.21 -12.82 12.34
C VAL A 6 -7.56 -13.62 11.10
N PHE A 7 -7.55 -12.96 9.96
CA PHE A 7 -7.59 -13.64 8.67
C PHE A 7 -6.14 -13.88 8.18
N ALA A 8 -5.70 -15.15 8.26
CA ALA A 8 -4.36 -15.57 7.87
C ALA A 8 -4.27 -16.08 6.41
N GLY A 9 -5.31 -15.87 5.60
CA GLY A 9 -5.39 -16.31 4.21
C GLY A 9 -4.85 -15.30 3.19
N GLY A 10 -4.11 -14.27 3.64
CA GLY A 10 -3.48 -13.33 2.72
C GLY A 10 -2.43 -14.01 1.84
N GLU A 11 -2.37 -13.61 0.57
CA GLU A 11 -1.44 -14.15 -0.43
C GLU A 11 -0.73 -13.02 -1.18
N PRO A 12 0.44 -13.27 -1.79
CA PRO A 12 1.04 -12.32 -2.72
C PRO A 12 0.07 -12.03 -3.88
N GLU A 13 -0.11 -10.76 -4.22
CA GLU A 13 -1.03 -10.33 -5.29
C GLU A 13 -2.47 -10.86 -5.05
N PRO A 14 -3.14 -10.42 -3.95
CA PRO A 14 -4.37 -11.05 -3.48
C PRO A 14 -5.44 -11.04 -4.56
N SER A 15 -6.09 -12.19 -4.71
CA SER A 15 -7.19 -12.35 -5.65
C SER A 15 -8.49 -11.71 -5.13
N ILE A 16 -9.42 -11.47 -6.06
CA ILE A 16 -10.79 -11.05 -5.76
C ILE A 16 -11.43 -12.03 -4.76
N GLN A 17 -11.23 -13.34 -4.95
CA GLN A 17 -11.80 -14.38 -4.13
C GLN A 17 -11.27 -14.36 -2.68
N VAL A 18 -9.99 -14.04 -2.51
CA VAL A 18 -9.40 -13.87 -1.16
C VAL A 18 -9.98 -12.65 -0.47
N ALA A 19 -10.20 -11.55 -1.19
CA ALA A 19 -10.83 -10.35 -0.64
C ALA A 19 -12.29 -10.62 -0.18
N GLU A 20 -13.05 -11.37 -0.96
CA GLU A 20 -14.41 -11.78 -0.59
C GLU A 20 -14.39 -12.69 0.66
N SER A 21 -13.49 -13.68 0.68
CA SER A 21 -13.35 -14.58 1.84
C SER A 21 -12.96 -13.84 3.12
N ALA A 22 -12.03 -12.90 3.04
CA ALA A 22 -11.64 -12.07 4.18
C ALA A 22 -12.80 -11.17 4.66
N THR A 23 -13.62 -10.68 3.72
CA THR A 23 -14.80 -9.85 4.04
C THR A 23 -15.86 -10.65 4.78
N GLU A 24 -16.07 -11.93 4.45
CA GLU A 24 -17.00 -12.79 5.19
C GLU A 24 -16.56 -13.02 6.65
N VAL A 25 -15.25 -13.16 6.88
CA VAL A 25 -14.71 -13.20 8.26
C VAL A 25 -14.99 -11.89 8.99
N ALA A 26 -14.74 -10.75 8.35
CA ALA A 26 -15.06 -9.45 8.93
C ALA A 26 -16.56 -9.28 9.24
N ARG A 27 -17.44 -9.71 8.33
CA ARG A 27 -18.90 -9.67 8.56
C ARG A 27 -19.34 -10.51 9.76
N SER A 28 -18.70 -11.65 9.96
CA SER A 28 -19.00 -12.56 11.09
C SER A 28 -18.50 -12.00 12.42
N PHE A 29 -17.38 -11.30 12.41
CA PHE A 29 -16.74 -10.72 13.61
C PHE A 29 -17.31 -9.34 13.96
N CYS A 30 -17.77 -8.55 12.99
CA CYS A 30 -18.25 -7.18 13.14
C CYS A 30 -17.21 -6.21 13.73
N PRO A 31 -16.06 -5.98 13.06
CA PRO A 31 -14.98 -5.15 13.58
C PRO A 31 -15.32 -3.65 13.59
N ASP A 32 -14.69 -2.90 14.50
CA ASP A 32 -14.69 -1.44 14.53
C ASP A 32 -13.56 -0.82 13.67
N ALA A 33 -12.56 -1.62 13.31
CA ALA A 33 -11.41 -1.21 12.50
C ALA A 33 -10.79 -2.42 11.79
N VAL A 34 -10.06 -2.18 10.72
CA VAL A 34 -9.28 -3.20 10.01
C VAL A 34 -7.79 -2.89 10.11
N VAL A 35 -6.98 -3.90 10.42
CA VAL A 35 -5.53 -3.77 10.52
C VAL A 35 -4.89 -4.64 9.43
N GLY A 36 -4.17 -4.02 8.48
CA GLY A 36 -3.37 -4.69 7.48
C GLY A 36 -1.91 -4.79 7.94
N ILE A 37 -1.44 -6.01 8.28
CA ILE A 37 -0.05 -6.25 8.68
C ILE A 37 0.63 -7.09 7.60
N GLY A 38 1.70 -6.58 6.99
CA GLY A 38 2.44 -7.31 5.96
C GLY A 38 3.01 -6.41 4.88
N GLY A 39 3.22 -6.95 3.70
CA GLY A 39 3.56 -6.17 2.51
C GLY A 39 2.34 -5.47 1.92
N GLY A 40 2.52 -4.81 0.77
CA GLY A 40 1.44 -4.13 0.05
C GLY A 40 0.20 -4.99 -0.15
N SER A 41 0.40 -6.26 -0.50
CA SER A 41 -0.70 -7.23 -0.70
C SER A 41 -1.65 -7.35 0.49
N ASN A 42 -1.12 -7.43 1.72
CA ASN A 42 -1.95 -7.52 2.91
C ASN A 42 -2.62 -6.19 3.27
N MET A 43 -1.93 -5.08 3.03
CA MET A 43 -2.50 -3.75 3.27
C MET A 43 -3.61 -3.43 2.25
N ASP A 44 -3.42 -3.78 0.99
CA ASP A 44 -4.41 -3.62 -0.07
C ASP A 44 -5.65 -4.51 0.19
N LEU A 45 -5.41 -5.75 0.65
CA LEU A 45 -6.49 -6.62 1.09
C LEU A 45 -7.31 -5.99 2.22
N ALA A 46 -6.64 -5.41 3.23
CA ALA A 46 -7.31 -4.74 4.35
C ALA A 46 -8.16 -3.54 3.89
N LYS A 47 -7.66 -2.73 2.95
CA LYS A 47 -8.41 -1.63 2.34
C LYS A 47 -9.65 -2.12 1.60
N CYS A 48 -9.50 -3.19 0.82
CA CYS A 48 -10.61 -3.82 0.11
C CYS A 48 -11.67 -4.34 1.09
N VAL A 49 -11.25 -5.07 2.13
CA VAL A 49 -12.16 -5.56 3.18
C VAL A 49 -12.91 -4.41 3.85
N ALA A 50 -12.23 -3.31 4.17
CA ALA A 50 -12.88 -2.14 4.76
C ALA A 50 -13.98 -1.56 3.85
N ALA A 51 -13.73 -1.48 2.53
CA ALA A 51 -14.72 -1.02 1.56
C ALA A 51 -15.90 -1.99 1.45
N LEU A 52 -15.64 -3.28 1.25
CA LEU A 52 -16.68 -4.30 1.08
C LEU A 52 -17.52 -4.53 2.34
N TYR A 53 -16.90 -4.44 3.51
CA TYR A 53 -17.61 -4.54 4.78
C TYR A 53 -18.57 -3.37 4.97
N THR A 54 -18.10 -2.16 4.67
CA THR A 54 -18.88 -0.93 4.90
C THR A 54 -20.00 -0.74 3.88
N HIS A 55 -19.72 -0.97 2.61
CA HIS A 55 -20.64 -0.62 1.52
C HIS A 55 -21.28 -1.83 0.83
N GLY A 56 -20.81 -3.03 1.12
CA GLY A 56 -21.30 -4.26 0.47
C GLY A 56 -20.76 -4.43 -0.95
N GLY A 57 -21.51 -5.14 -1.79
CA GLY A 57 -21.13 -5.40 -3.18
C GLY A 57 -19.97 -6.39 -3.35
N SER A 58 -19.36 -6.36 -4.52
CA SER A 58 -18.14 -7.11 -4.85
C SER A 58 -16.96 -6.16 -5.12
N PRO A 59 -15.70 -6.63 -5.10
CA PRO A 59 -14.56 -5.81 -5.46
C PRO A 59 -14.69 -5.12 -6.82
N ALA A 60 -15.32 -5.79 -7.79
CA ALA A 60 -15.50 -5.28 -9.15
C ALA A 60 -16.34 -3.99 -9.22
N ASP A 61 -17.24 -3.78 -8.26
CA ASP A 61 -18.08 -2.57 -8.20
C ASP A 61 -17.24 -1.31 -7.93
N TYR A 62 -16.04 -1.48 -7.37
CA TYR A 62 -15.17 -0.39 -6.90
C TYR A 62 -13.91 -0.22 -7.76
N PHE A 63 -13.71 -1.00 -8.83
CA PHE A 63 -12.53 -0.84 -9.69
C PHE A 63 -12.55 0.50 -10.43
N GLY A 64 -11.39 1.14 -10.46
CA GLY A 64 -11.17 2.45 -11.06
C GLY A 64 -11.18 3.58 -10.04
N TYR A 65 -11.39 4.79 -10.51
CA TYR A 65 -11.31 6.02 -9.70
C TYR A 65 -12.62 6.34 -9.02
N ASP A 66 -12.54 6.67 -7.71
CA ASP A 66 -13.63 7.23 -6.89
C ASP A 66 -14.95 6.44 -6.95
N LYS A 67 -14.83 5.12 -7.02
CA LYS A 67 -16.00 4.22 -7.01
C LYS A 67 -16.46 3.85 -5.59
N VAL A 68 -15.61 4.05 -4.58
CA VAL A 68 -16.00 3.85 -3.17
C VAL A 68 -16.92 5.00 -2.77
N PRO A 69 -18.17 4.73 -2.34
CA PRO A 69 -19.19 5.79 -2.24
C PRO A 69 -19.08 6.69 -1.02
N GLY A 70 -18.14 6.40 -0.08
CA GLY A 70 -17.99 7.18 1.14
C GLY A 70 -16.94 6.59 2.09
N PRO A 71 -16.83 7.16 3.31
CA PRO A 71 -15.91 6.66 4.32
C PRO A 71 -16.11 5.17 4.61
N VAL A 72 -15.01 4.47 4.85
CA VAL A 72 -14.97 3.06 5.21
C VAL A 72 -14.59 2.89 6.68
N LEU A 73 -14.58 1.65 7.19
CA LEU A 73 -14.02 1.36 8.51
C LEU A 73 -12.61 1.95 8.64
N PRO A 74 -12.21 2.40 9.83
CA PRO A 74 -10.85 2.82 10.08
C PRO A 74 -9.83 1.74 9.66
N ILE A 75 -8.81 2.16 8.90
CA ILE A 75 -7.75 1.29 8.39
C ILE A 75 -6.45 1.67 9.08
N VAL A 76 -5.78 0.67 9.66
CA VAL A 76 -4.42 0.78 10.17
C VAL A 76 -3.52 -0.10 9.31
N CYS A 77 -2.46 0.45 8.76
CA CYS A 77 -1.49 -0.30 7.97
C CYS A 77 -0.14 -0.38 8.68
N VAL A 78 0.40 -1.61 8.74
CA VAL A 78 1.68 -1.93 9.39
C VAL A 78 2.56 -2.67 8.38
N PRO A 79 3.42 -1.97 7.63
CA PRO A 79 4.25 -2.59 6.60
C PRO A 79 5.35 -3.46 7.21
N THR A 80 5.58 -4.64 6.59
CA THR A 80 6.72 -5.52 6.89
C THR A 80 7.71 -5.62 5.74
N THR A 81 7.45 -4.87 4.65
CA THR A 81 8.36 -4.66 3.52
C THR A 81 8.53 -3.16 3.28
N ALA A 82 9.64 -2.74 2.70
CA ALA A 82 9.91 -1.36 2.35
C ALA A 82 9.83 -1.21 0.81
N GLY A 83 8.63 -0.99 0.28
CA GLY A 83 8.42 -0.98 -1.17
C GLY A 83 7.22 -0.16 -1.59
N THR A 84 6.03 -0.71 -1.47
CA THR A 84 4.80 -0.21 -2.10
C THR A 84 4.30 1.15 -1.60
N GLY A 85 4.64 1.55 -0.36
CA GLY A 85 4.03 2.73 0.25
C GLY A 85 2.51 2.61 0.46
N SER A 86 1.96 1.38 0.41
CA SER A 86 0.53 1.17 0.56
C SER A 86 -0.03 1.68 1.89
N GLU A 87 0.80 1.77 2.93
CA GLU A 87 0.42 2.33 4.23
C GLU A 87 0.00 3.80 4.18
N VAL A 88 0.35 4.52 3.12
CA VAL A 88 -0.01 5.95 2.93
C VAL A 88 -0.80 6.21 1.64
N SER A 89 -0.91 5.23 0.76
CA SER A 89 -1.59 5.39 -0.53
C SER A 89 -3.11 5.18 -0.43
N HIS A 90 -3.83 5.73 -1.39
CA HIS A 90 -5.28 5.59 -1.56
C HIS A 90 -5.68 4.42 -2.48
N SER A 91 -4.70 3.60 -2.87
CA SER A 91 -4.85 2.50 -3.82
C SER A 91 -4.96 1.16 -3.10
N ALA A 92 -5.77 0.26 -3.64
CA ALA A 92 -5.79 -1.16 -3.32
C ALA A 92 -5.78 -1.98 -4.62
N VAL A 93 -4.78 -2.84 -4.78
CA VAL A 93 -4.58 -3.63 -5.99
C VAL A 93 -4.93 -5.09 -5.72
N LEU A 94 -5.77 -5.65 -6.57
CA LEU A 94 -6.18 -7.06 -6.54
C LEU A 94 -5.84 -7.73 -7.87
N THR A 95 -5.84 -9.07 -7.87
CA THR A 95 -5.71 -9.88 -9.08
C THR A 95 -7.08 -10.42 -9.47
N ASP A 96 -7.50 -10.09 -10.69
CA ASP A 96 -8.62 -10.73 -11.34
C ASP A 96 -8.11 -11.99 -12.06
N LEU A 97 -8.34 -13.15 -11.45
CA LEU A 97 -7.87 -14.44 -12.00
C LEU A 97 -8.64 -14.87 -13.24
N GLU A 98 -9.87 -14.39 -13.45
CA GLU A 98 -10.67 -14.75 -14.61
C GLU A 98 -10.18 -14.03 -15.88
N ASN A 99 -9.78 -12.76 -15.72
CA ASN A 99 -9.28 -11.94 -16.81
C ASN A 99 -7.74 -11.87 -16.85
N GLU A 100 -7.05 -12.58 -15.95
CA GLU A 100 -5.58 -12.63 -15.85
C GLU A 100 -4.94 -11.22 -15.77
N MET A 101 -5.53 -10.32 -15.00
CA MET A 101 -5.07 -8.94 -14.90
C MET A 101 -5.11 -8.40 -13.48
N LYS A 102 -4.25 -7.41 -13.20
CA LYS A 102 -4.33 -6.60 -11.98
C LYS A 102 -5.37 -5.51 -12.15
N VAL A 103 -6.17 -5.32 -11.11
CA VAL A 103 -7.22 -4.32 -11.04
C VAL A 103 -7.04 -3.48 -9.78
N SER A 104 -7.35 -2.20 -9.85
CA SER A 104 -7.14 -1.27 -8.74
C SER A 104 -8.43 -0.58 -8.35
N MET A 105 -8.64 -0.45 -7.05
CA MET A 105 -9.56 0.52 -6.47
C MET A 105 -8.74 1.75 -6.07
N LEU A 106 -9.18 2.93 -6.48
CA LEU A 106 -8.50 4.20 -6.24
C LEU A 106 -9.50 5.18 -5.63
N SER A 107 -9.36 5.47 -4.35
CA SER A 107 -10.25 6.38 -3.64
C SER A 107 -9.61 6.92 -2.37
N ASP A 108 -9.79 8.21 -2.09
CA ASP A 108 -9.30 8.82 -0.86
C ASP A 108 -9.86 8.17 0.42
N PHE A 109 -11.04 7.53 0.31
CA PHE A 109 -11.62 6.79 1.42
C PHE A 109 -10.85 5.50 1.79
N LEU A 110 -9.97 5.00 0.90
CA LEU A 110 -9.11 3.84 1.15
C LEU A 110 -7.77 4.23 1.79
N ARG A 111 -7.47 5.52 1.93
CA ARG A 111 -6.24 5.97 2.57
C ARG A 111 -6.26 5.60 4.04
N PRO A 112 -5.26 4.86 4.55
CA PRO A 112 -5.21 4.47 5.96
C PRO A 112 -5.20 5.68 6.88
N GLN A 113 -5.94 5.61 7.98
CA GLN A 113 -5.94 6.63 9.02
C GLN A 113 -4.66 6.59 9.86
N VAL A 114 -4.02 5.41 9.93
CA VAL A 114 -2.76 5.22 10.64
C VAL A 114 -1.83 4.37 9.78
N ALA A 115 -0.64 4.91 9.52
CA ALA A 115 0.51 4.16 9.01
C ALA A 115 1.49 3.95 10.18
N LEU A 116 1.61 2.72 10.65
CA LEU A 116 2.54 2.37 11.72
C LEU A 116 3.78 1.72 11.09
N VAL A 117 4.79 2.53 10.82
CA VAL A 117 6.03 2.10 10.16
C VAL A 117 7.09 1.81 11.21
N ASP A 118 7.30 0.52 11.52
CA ASP A 118 8.39 0.05 12.38
C ASP A 118 9.42 -0.70 11.52
N PRO A 119 10.61 -0.13 11.30
CA PRO A 119 11.67 -0.76 10.49
C PRO A 119 12.10 -2.12 11.02
N GLN A 120 11.94 -2.40 12.32
CA GLN A 120 12.27 -3.68 12.92
C GLN A 120 11.45 -4.84 12.31
N LEU A 121 10.23 -4.56 11.87
CA LEU A 121 9.38 -5.56 11.21
C LEU A 121 9.92 -6.00 9.84
N THR A 122 10.83 -5.23 9.25
CA THR A 122 11.48 -5.57 7.98
C THR A 122 12.76 -6.40 8.14
N LEU A 123 13.29 -6.58 9.35
CA LEU A 123 14.56 -7.28 9.60
C LEU A 123 14.53 -8.75 9.17
N SER A 124 13.37 -9.41 9.25
CA SER A 124 13.18 -10.78 8.80
C SER A 124 12.96 -10.92 7.29
N CYS A 125 12.86 -9.81 6.56
CA CYS A 125 12.60 -9.82 5.13
C CYS A 125 13.80 -10.43 4.38
N PRO A 126 13.59 -11.46 3.53
CA PRO A 126 14.66 -12.06 2.76
C PRO A 126 15.35 -11.04 1.83
N PRO A 127 16.65 -11.21 1.52
CA PRO A 127 17.39 -10.28 0.64
C PRO A 127 16.70 -10.07 -0.72
N LYS A 128 16.14 -11.12 -1.32
CA LYS A 128 15.39 -10.99 -2.59
C LYS A 128 14.18 -10.09 -2.44
N VAL A 129 13.35 -10.30 -1.42
CA VAL A 129 12.16 -9.46 -1.19
C VAL A 129 12.59 -8.03 -0.85
N THR A 130 13.68 -7.86 -0.07
CA THR A 130 14.23 -6.54 0.22
C THR A 130 14.65 -5.81 -1.06
N ALA A 131 15.30 -6.52 -2.00
CA ALA A 131 15.72 -5.94 -3.27
C ALA A 131 14.53 -5.59 -4.16
N ASP A 132 13.60 -6.53 -4.34
CA ASP A 132 12.44 -6.34 -5.19
C ASP A 132 11.55 -5.18 -4.67
N SER A 133 11.25 -5.15 -3.37
CA SER A 133 10.48 -4.08 -2.77
C SER A 133 11.22 -2.74 -2.76
N GLY A 134 12.54 -2.74 -2.52
CA GLY A 134 13.30 -1.51 -2.55
C GLY A 134 13.43 -0.88 -3.95
N ILE A 135 13.50 -1.71 -5.01
CA ILE A 135 13.40 -1.22 -6.39
C ILE A 135 12.00 -0.68 -6.68
N ASP A 136 10.95 -1.30 -6.16
CA ASP A 136 9.58 -0.82 -6.29
C ASP A 136 9.43 0.59 -5.67
N ALA A 137 9.95 0.82 -4.47
CA ALA A 137 9.99 2.15 -3.86
C ALA A 137 10.74 3.19 -4.72
N LEU A 138 11.85 2.77 -5.37
CA LEU A 138 12.59 3.63 -6.29
C LEU A 138 11.76 3.99 -7.53
N VAL A 139 11.11 2.99 -8.11
CA VAL A 139 10.27 3.17 -9.31
C VAL A 139 9.13 4.13 -9.01
N HIS A 140 8.38 3.95 -7.93
CA HIS A 140 7.31 4.87 -7.52
C HIS A 140 7.81 6.31 -7.40
N ALA A 141 8.96 6.51 -6.74
CA ALA A 141 9.53 7.86 -6.59
C ALA A 141 9.98 8.46 -7.93
N ILE A 142 10.55 7.66 -8.85
CA ILE A 142 10.94 8.12 -10.19
C ILE A 142 9.69 8.43 -11.03
N GLU A 143 8.67 7.59 -10.99
CA GLU A 143 7.41 7.81 -11.71
C GLU A 143 6.74 9.11 -11.27
N ALA A 144 6.63 9.35 -9.96
CA ALA A 144 6.12 10.61 -9.43
C ALA A 144 6.95 11.81 -9.90
N TYR A 145 8.29 11.72 -9.81
CA TYR A 145 9.20 12.81 -10.19
C TYR A 145 9.20 13.11 -11.69
N THR A 146 8.92 12.13 -12.54
CA THR A 146 8.92 12.24 -14.01
C THR A 146 7.52 12.32 -14.62
N ALA A 147 6.48 12.32 -13.80
CA ALA A 147 5.11 12.54 -14.26
C ALA A 147 4.95 13.91 -14.93
N LYS A 148 3.88 14.08 -15.70
CA LYS A 148 3.52 15.42 -16.23
C LYS A 148 3.20 16.38 -15.09
N ASP A 149 3.46 17.66 -15.32
CA ASP A 149 3.08 18.69 -14.36
C ASP A 149 1.57 18.69 -14.14
N PHE A 150 1.16 18.93 -12.90
CA PHE A 150 -0.24 18.89 -12.48
C PHE A 150 -1.15 19.78 -13.35
N ASP A 151 -0.67 20.98 -13.74
CA ASP A 151 -1.40 21.94 -14.55
C ASP A 151 -1.48 21.57 -16.04
N GLU A 152 -0.69 20.59 -16.49
CA GLU A 152 -0.76 20.01 -17.84
C GLU A 152 -1.74 18.83 -17.94
N MET A 153 -2.26 18.36 -16.80
CA MET A 153 -3.20 17.26 -16.70
C MET A 153 -4.62 17.82 -16.90
N GLY A 154 -5.30 17.53 -17.96
CA GLY A 154 -6.64 18.02 -18.30
C GLY A 154 -7.66 18.11 -17.16
N GLU A 155 -8.68 17.26 -17.09
CA GLU A 155 -9.60 17.20 -15.94
C GLU A 155 -8.84 16.80 -14.67
N PRO A 156 -8.93 17.57 -13.57
CA PRO A 156 -8.20 17.29 -12.35
C PRO A 156 -8.73 16.02 -11.69
N LEU A 157 -8.03 14.91 -11.90
CA LEU A 157 -8.12 13.77 -11.00
C LEU A 157 -7.21 14.13 -9.82
N GLY A 158 -7.75 14.25 -8.62
CA GLY A 158 -7.17 14.91 -7.46
C GLY A 158 -5.82 14.39 -6.92
N TYR A 159 -5.13 13.50 -7.63
CA TYR A 159 -3.85 12.90 -7.25
C TYR A 159 -3.03 12.47 -8.48
N GLN A 160 -3.07 13.25 -9.52
CA GLN A 160 -2.27 13.01 -10.73
C GLN A 160 -1.38 14.20 -11.05
N GLY A 161 -0.21 13.88 -11.60
CA GLY A 161 0.76 14.87 -12.01
C GLY A 161 1.72 15.28 -10.89
N ARG A 162 2.89 15.73 -11.30
CA ARG A 162 3.93 16.20 -10.39
C ARG A 162 3.58 17.56 -9.83
N PHE A 163 4.04 17.79 -8.60
CA PHE A 163 3.88 19.06 -7.90
C PHE A 163 5.16 19.35 -7.09
N PRO A 164 5.58 20.61 -6.89
CA PRO A 164 6.86 20.91 -6.25
C PRO A 164 7.10 20.29 -4.87
N ILE A 165 6.04 20.09 -4.08
CA ILE A 165 6.16 19.43 -2.78
C ILE A 165 6.41 17.93 -2.97
N THR A 166 5.65 17.25 -3.84
CA THR A 166 5.83 15.83 -4.13
C THR A 166 7.15 15.57 -4.83
N ASP A 167 7.64 16.46 -5.70
CA ASP A 167 8.98 16.38 -6.28
C ASP A 167 10.07 16.32 -5.20
N SER A 168 9.97 17.16 -4.17
CA SER A 168 10.94 17.18 -3.06
C SER A 168 10.90 15.88 -2.25
N VAL A 169 9.72 15.30 -2.08
CA VAL A 169 9.51 14.02 -1.39
C VAL A 169 10.07 12.88 -2.22
N ALA A 170 9.78 12.85 -3.52
CA ALA A 170 10.27 11.84 -4.47
C ALA A 170 11.80 11.87 -4.57
N GLU A 171 12.41 13.06 -4.70
CA GLU A 171 13.88 13.21 -4.73
C GLU A 171 14.52 12.65 -3.45
N LYS A 172 13.93 12.91 -2.29
CA LYS A 172 14.41 12.35 -1.02
C LYS A 172 14.32 10.84 -1.01
N ALA A 173 13.23 10.25 -1.49
CA ALA A 173 13.04 8.81 -1.58
C ALA A 173 14.10 8.17 -2.50
N ILE A 174 14.32 8.73 -3.69
CA ILE A 174 15.34 8.25 -4.64
C ILE A 174 16.73 8.20 -3.99
N ARG A 175 17.12 9.27 -3.29
CA ARG A 175 18.42 9.34 -2.60
C ARG A 175 18.52 8.27 -1.52
N LEU A 176 17.50 8.13 -0.68
CA LEU A 176 17.48 7.13 0.39
C LEU A 176 17.62 5.71 -0.15
N VAL A 177 16.92 5.37 -1.23
CA VAL A 177 17.06 4.04 -1.87
C VAL A 177 18.46 3.88 -2.44
N GLY A 178 18.99 4.87 -3.17
CA GLY A 178 20.31 4.83 -3.77
C GLY A 178 21.44 4.59 -2.75
N ASP A 179 21.32 5.22 -1.59
CA ASP A 179 22.33 5.13 -0.54
C ASP A 179 22.22 3.86 0.32
N ASN A 180 21.03 3.25 0.43
CA ASN A 180 20.76 2.23 1.46
C ASN A 180 20.36 0.84 0.93
N LEU A 181 19.80 0.71 -0.29
CA LEU A 181 19.23 -0.55 -0.76
C LEU A 181 20.27 -1.69 -0.78
N VAL A 182 21.48 -1.41 -1.30
CA VAL A 182 22.54 -2.43 -1.39
C VAL A 182 22.94 -2.90 0.01
N THR A 183 23.05 -1.98 0.96
CA THR A 183 23.37 -2.28 2.36
C THR A 183 22.25 -3.09 3.00
N ALA A 184 20.99 -2.70 2.86
CA ALA A 184 19.85 -3.43 3.39
C ALA A 184 19.75 -4.87 2.85
N CYS A 185 20.17 -5.10 1.59
CA CYS A 185 20.21 -6.45 1.00
C CYS A 185 21.39 -7.29 1.50
N LYS A 186 22.57 -6.70 1.64
CA LYS A 186 23.80 -7.42 2.02
C LYS A 186 23.92 -7.62 3.53
N GLU A 187 23.38 -6.71 4.29
CA GLU A 187 23.42 -6.65 5.75
C GLU A 187 21.99 -6.60 6.31
N PRO A 188 21.24 -7.73 6.27
CA PRO A 188 19.80 -7.72 6.64
C PRO A 188 19.49 -7.19 8.04
N GLY A 189 20.46 -7.30 8.97
CA GLY A 189 20.36 -6.79 10.34
C GLY A 189 20.74 -5.32 10.51
N ASN A 190 21.13 -4.61 9.45
CA ASN A 190 21.51 -3.19 9.52
C ASN A 190 20.25 -2.32 9.67
N LEU A 191 19.93 -1.98 10.92
CA LEU A 191 18.69 -1.25 11.25
C LEU A 191 18.64 0.14 10.60
N GLU A 192 19.76 0.85 10.55
CA GLU A 192 19.81 2.18 9.90
C GLU A 192 19.44 2.11 8.42
N ALA A 193 19.99 1.12 7.69
CA ALA A 193 19.61 0.89 6.31
C ALA A 193 18.12 0.52 6.17
N ARG A 194 17.58 -0.29 7.09
CA ARG A 194 16.15 -0.63 7.12
C ARG A 194 15.27 0.57 7.40
N GLU A 195 15.64 1.43 8.34
CA GLU A 195 14.94 2.69 8.64
C GLU A 195 14.89 3.60 7.42
N ASN A 196 16.02 3.78 6.75
CA ASN A 196 16.11 4.61 5.55
C ASN A 196 15.29 4.02 4.38
N MET A 197 15.28 2.70 4.21
CA MET A 197 14.44 2.04 3.19
C MET A 197 12.96 2.14 3.51
N ALA A 198 12.55 1.96 4.78
CA ALA A 198 11.17 2.13 5.20
C ALA A 198 10.68 3.57 4.97
N LEU A 199 11.50 4.55 5.36
CA LEU A 199 11.22 5.97 5.09
C LEU A 199 11.11 6.24 3.58
N ALA A 200 12.00 5.67 2.75
CA ALA A 200 11.95 5.84 1.30
C ALA A 200 10.65 5.30 0.69
N ALA A 201 10.20 4.11 1.13
CA ALA A 201 8.96 3.50 0.66
C ALA A 201 7.74 4.37 1.03
N THR A 202 7.66 4.84 2.27
CA THR A 202 6.60 5.76 2.72
C THR A 202 6.61 7.06 1.92
N LEU A 203 7.78 7.67 1.71
CA LEU A 203 7.90 8.90 0.92
C LEU A 203 7.53 8.68 -0.54
N GLY A 204 7.93 7.56 -1.15
CA GLY A 204 7.53 7.19 -2.52
C GLY A 204 6.02 7.01 -2.67
N GLY A 205 5.37 6.44 -1.64
CA GLY A 205 3.91 6.30 -1.61
C GLY A 205 3.15 7.60 -1.35
N MET A 206 3.82 8.63 -0.83
CA MET A 206 3.26 9.98 -0.60
C MET A 206 3.44 10.90 -1.81
N ALA A 207 4.43 10.63 -2.67
CA ALA A 207 4.76 11.43 -3.85
C ALA A 207 3.77 11.21 -4.98
#